data_5efb658a8146a18c708c8d81e435dbe3
#
_entry.id   5efb658a8146a18c708c8d81e435dbe3
#
_cell.length_a   1.000
_cell.length_b   1.000
_cell.length_c   1.000
_cell.angle_alpha   90.00
_cell.angle_beta   90.00
_cell.angle_gamma   90.00
#
_symmetry.space_group_name_H-M   'P 1'
#
loop_
_entity.id
_entity.type
_entity.pdbx_description
1 polymer ?
#
loop_
_entity_poly.entity_id
_entity_poly.type
_entity_poly.pdbx_seq_one_letter_code
_entity_poly.pdbx_strand_id
1 'polypeptide(L)'
;VGLEFTAEPEYHFYSLGDYQEYNALSYLEDFEEDYEAGEWERAVLSQNMWGLNNLTPDELLNLQVEFQRCFSAGSYNLLDKILRVPIKKNQKKLNLYEQSVVVHELVHSLQGQHFATDKWYEEMDDLDDFTYYPGVVSLMEAQAEYVEGKWTGAYDEYDRQTYNSQIPNITCRVSLPSYFYIPAQLYYNFGPVLAKQIIKNGKMEALNIALYRYINDGLNTLPTSEHIYDPEIFFTDERYEEILIESVEVEGYALVDEGSLGSLDLVYTMQDKIGQRNAVNAAVGIGGGAWKDYEDNSG
;
A
#
# COMPACT_ATOMS: atom_id res chain seq x y z
N VAL A 1 14.24 0.22 15.80
CA VAL A 1 12.98 0.96 15.95
C VAL A 1 12.82 1.56 17.36
N GLY A 2 13.50 1.00 18.39
CA GLY A 2 13.34 1.44 19.78
C GLY A 2 12.04 0.95 20.43
N LEU A 3 11.35 -0.01 19.80
CA LEU A 3 10.18 -0.70 20.33
C LEU A 3 10.56 -2.13 20.70
N GLU A 4 9.87 -2.71 21.66
CA GLU A 4 10.02 -4.10 22.07
C GLU A 4 8.78 -4.90 21.70
N PHE A 5 8.93 -6.16 21.34
CA PHE A 5 7.79 -7.04 21.10
C PHE A 5 6.98 -7.24 22.37
N THR A 6 5.68 -7.04 22.29
CA THR A 6 4.72 -7.36 23.36
C THR A 6 4.27 -8.81 23.30
N ALA A 7 4.37 -9.43 22.11
CA ALA A 7 4.11 -10.84 21.86
C ALA A 7 5.07 -11.33 20.77
N GLU A 8 5.48 -12.61 20.84
CA GLU A 8 6.27 -13.23 19.79
C GLU A 8 5.38 -13.42 18.53
N PRO A 9 5.84 -12.98 17.34
CA PRO A 9 5.10 -13.17 16.10
C PRO A 9 4.98 -14.66 15.75
N GLU A 10 3.87 -15.04 15.15
CA GLU A 10 3.74 -16.37 14.54
C GLU A 10 4.42 -16.39 13.18
N TYR A 11 5.11 -17.49 12.85
CA TYR A 11 5.88 -17.63 11.62
C TYR A 11 5.38 -18.80 10.80
N HIS A 12 5.06 -18.53 9.53
CA HIS A 12 4.79 -19.57 8.54
C HIS A 12 5.85 -19.54 7.43
N PHE A 13 6.52 -20.67 7.25
CA PHE A 13 7.52 -20.84 6.21
C PHE A 13 6.97 -21.67 5.06
N TYR A 14 7.08 -21.13 3.86
CA TYR A 14 6.58 -21.76 2.63
C TYR A 14 7.73 -22.08 1.70
N SER A 15 7.58 -23.08 0.80
CA SER A 15 8.38 -23.06 -0.40
C SER A 15 7.95 -21.87 -1.27
N LEU A 16 8.85 -21.37 -2.15
CA LEU A 16 8.48 -20.22 -2.99
C LEU A 16 7.20 -20.47 -3.80
N GLY A 17 7.06 -21.68 -4.39
CA GLY A 17 5.86 -22.03 -5.15
C GLY A 17 4.59 -22.09 -4.31
N ASP A 18 4.69 -22.65 -3.09
CA ASP A 18 3.54 -22.70 -2.17
C ASP A 18 3.16 -21.28 -1.68
N TYR A 19 4.15 -20.39 -1.49
CA TYR A 19 3.90 -18.99 -1.13
C TYR A 19 3.20 -18.22 -2.24
N GLN A 20 3.64 -18.39 -3.47
CA GLN A 20 3.03 -17.77 -4.64
C GLN A 20 1.60 -18.24 -4.87
N GLU A 21 1.31 -19.52 -4.65
CA GLU A 21 -0.06 -20.03 -4.73
C GLU A 21 -0.91 -19.54 -3.56
N TYR A 22 -0.34 -19.48 -2.35
CA TYR A 22 -1.01 -18.87 -1.19
C TYR A 22 -1.44 -17.42 -1.49
N ASN A 23 -0.54 -16.58 -2.01
CA ASN A 23 -0.88 -15.19 -2.33
C ASN A 23 -2.03 -15.07 -3.35
N ALA A 24 -2.03 -15.92 -4.38
CA ALA A 24 -3.08 -15.92 -5.38
C ALA A 24 -4.44 -16.35 -4.82
N LEU A 25 -4.45 -17.37 -3.95
CA LEU A 25 -5.68 -17.87 -3.31
C LEU A 25 -6.20 -16.89 -2.26
N SER A 26 -5.33 -16.32 -1.43
CA SER A 26 -5.72 -15.29 -0.45
C SER A 26 -6.33 -14.08 -1.14
N TYR A 27 -5.72 -13.62 -2.24
CA TYR A 27 -6.27 -12.51 -3.02
C TYR A 27 -7.68 -12.80 -3.56
N LEU A 28 -7.95 -14.05 -3.97
CA LEU A 28 -9.28 -14.44 -4.43
C LEU A 28 -10.29 -14.53 -3.29
N GLU A 29 -9.86 -15.01 -2.12
CA GLU A 29 -10.70 -15.06 -0.91
C GLU A 29 -11.07 -13.62 -0.47
N ASP A 30 -10.10 -12.73 -0.36
CA ASP A 30 -10.31 -11.32 -0.04
C ASP A 30 -11.25 -10.65 -1.08
N PHE A 31 -11.03 -10.94 -2.37
CA PHE A 31 -11.87 -10.42 -3.45
C PHE A 31 -13.33 -10.88 -3.35
N GLU A 32 -13.57 -12.15 -2.99
CA GLU A 32 -14.93 -12.68 -2.82
C GLU A 32 -15.65 -12.10 -1.58
N GLU A 33 -14.88 -11.66 -0.57
CA GLU A 33 -15.41 -11.00 0.63
C GLU A 33 -15.67 -9.50 0.41
N ASP A 34 -14.78 -8.81 -0.32
CA ASP A 34 -14.80 -7.35 -0.50
C ASP A 34 -15.83 -6.87 -1.53
N TYR A 35 -16.20 -7.71 -2.51
CA TYR A 35 -17.09 -7.28 -3.59
C TYR A 35 -18.43 -8.01 -3.60
N GLU A 36 -19.50 -7.25 -3.41
CA GLU A 36 -20.85 -7.74 -3.67
C GLU A 36 -21.12 -7.89 -5.19
N ALA A 37 -22.20 -8.59 -5.53
CA ALA A 37 -22.56 -8.81 -6.93
C ALA A 37 -22.75 -7.49 -7.69
N GLY A 38 -21.95 -7.30 -8.73
CA GLY A 38 -21.98 -6.14 -9.61
C GLY A 38 -21.09 -4.96 -9.18
N GLU A 39 -20.49 -4.98 -7.99
CA GLU A 39 -19.59 -3.90 -7.55
C GLU A 39 -18.28 -3.89 -8.32
N TRP A 40 -17.69 -5.07 -8.50
CA TRP A 40 -16.46 -5.21 -9.28
C TRP A 40 -16.64 -4.75 -10.74
N GLU A 41 -17.75 -5.13 -11.37
CA GLU A 41 -18.09 -4.70 -12.71
C GLU A 41 -18.19 -3.18 -12.79
N ARG A 42 -18.82 -2.52 -11.81
CA ARG A 42 -18.90 -1.05 -11.72
C ARG A 42 -17.53 -0.42 -11.52
N ALA A 43 -16.74 -0.93 -10.59
CA ALA A 43 -15.38 -0.44 -10.34
C ALA A 43 -14.50 -0.51 -11.60
N VAL A 44 -14.54 -1.63 -12.35
CA VAL A 44 -13.79 -1.77 -13.60
C VAL A 44 -14.34 -0.83 -14.68
N LEU A 45 -15.65 -0.65 -14.74
CA LEU A 45 -16.26 0.30 -15.68
C LEU A 45 -15.82 1.74 -15.40
N SER A 46 -15.85 2.18 -14.15
CA SER A 46 -15.32 3.49 -13.73
C SER A 46 -13.85 3.66 -14.13
N GLN A 47 -13.01 2.67 -13.86
CA GLN A 47 -11.61 2.71 -14.26
C GLN A 47 -11.44 2.84 -15.79
N ASN A 48 -12.27 2.14 -16.57
CA ASN A 48 -12.28 2.24 -18.03
C ASN A 48 -12.73 3.63 -18.49
N MET A 49 -13.75 4.21 -17.86
CA MET A 49 -14.23 5.56 -18.15
C MET A 49 -13.16 6.61 -17.86
N TRP A 50 -12.35 6.44 -16.82
CA TRP A 50 -11.21 7.29 -16.51
C TRP A 50 -10.01 7.05 -17.44
N GLY A 51 -10.07 6.00 -18.26
CA GLY A 51 -9.01 5.63 -19.20
C GLY A 51 -7.79 4.98 -18.53
N LEU A 52 -7.99 4.37 -17.37
CA LEU A 52 -6.94 3.67 -16.63
C LEU A 52 -6.63 2.31 -17.24
N ASN A 53 -7.63 1.65 -17.80
CA ASN A 53 -7.48 0.41 -18.56
C ASN A 53 -8.58 0.29 -19.63
N ASN A 54 -8.64 -0.85 -20.32
CA ASN A 54 -9.68 -1.20 -21.30
C ASN A 54 -10.02 -2.69 -21.22
N LEU A 55 -9.83 -3.28 -20.06
CA LEU A 55 -10.04 -4.69 -19.79
C LEU A 55 -11.49 -4.94 -19.35
N THR A 56 -11.94 -6.16 -19.54
CA THR A 56 -13.16 -6.65 -18.91
C THR A 56 -12.90 -6.97 -17.44
N PRO A 57 -13.94 -7.05 -16.58
CA PRO A 57 -13.80 -7.41 -15.18
C PRO A 57 -13.05 -8.74 -15.00
N ASP A 58 -13.41 -9.78 -15.76
CA ASP A 58 -12.75 -11.09 -15.69
C ASP A 58 -11.28 -11.06 -16.13
N GLU A 59 -10.96 -10.28 -17.18
CA GLU A 59 -9.57 -10.12 -17.62
C GLU A 59 -8.72 -9.43 -16.58
N LEU A 60 -9.25 -8.39 -15.95
CA LEU A 60 -8.52 -7.65 -14.91
C LEU A 60 -8.31 -8.51 -13.67
N LEU A 61 -9.35 -9.19 -13.17
CA LEU A 61 -9.25 -10.10 -12.03
C LEU A 61 -8.21 -11.21 -12.29
N ASN A 62 -8.29 -11.86 -13.43
CA ASN A 62 -7.33 -12.90 -13.80
C ASN A 62 -5.89 -12.38 -13.84
N LEU A 63 -5.66 -11.17 -14.36
CA LEU A 63 -4.34 -10.55 -14.36
C LEU A 63 -3.84 -10.24 -12.96
N GLN A 64 -4.71 -9.76 -12.07
CA GLN A 64 -4.36 -9.49 -10.68
C GLN A 64 -4.00 -10.77 -9.93
N VAL A 65 -4.79 -11.83 -10.04
CA VAL A 65 -4.51 -13.14 -9.45
C VAL A 65 -3.16 -13.70 -9.94
N GLU A 66 -2.90 -13.66 -11.26
CA GLU A 66 -1.61 -14.09 -11.79
C GLU A 66 -0.45 -13.20 -11.34
N PHE A 67 -0.69 -11.91 -11.11
CA PHE A 67 0.32 -10.99 -10.58
C PHE A 67 0.68 -11.32 -9.14
N GLN A 68 -0.27 -11.77 -8.30
CA GLN A 68 0.00 -12.22 -6.93
C GLN A 68 1.02 -13.38 -6.90
N ARG A 69 1.05 -14.22 -7.93
CA ARG A 69 2.07 -15.27 -8.09
C ARG A 69 3.48 -14.75 -8.39
N CYS A 70 3.63 -13.47 -8.67
CA CYS A 70 4.93 -12.85 -8.89
C CYS A 70 5.64 -12.41 -7.61
N PHE A 71 4.97 -12.39 -6.48
CA PHE A 71 5.59 -12.00 -5.21
C PHE A 71 6.55 -13.08 -4.69
N SER A 72 7.71 -12.64 -4.22
CA SER A 72 8.79 -13.49 -3.72
C SER A 72 9.36 -13.07 -2.38
N ALA A 73 9.02 -11.86 -1.94
CA ALA A 73 9.33 -11.40 -0.60
C ALA A 73 8.32 -11.96 0.40
N GLY A 74 8.62 -11.88 1.68
CA GLY A 74 7.68 -12.25 2.73
C GLY A 74 6.51 -11.28 2.83
N SER A 75 5.63 -11.55 3.77
CA SER A 75 4.58 -10.64 4.18
C SER A 75 4.26 -10.80 5.66
N TYR A 76 3.84 -9.71 6.29
CA TYR A 76 3.18 -9.74 7.58
C TYR A 76 1.76 -9.22 7.40
N ASN A 77 0.77 -10.06 7.69
CA ASN A 77 -0.62 -9.61 7.65
C ASN A 77 -0.99 -9.00 9.01
N LEU A 78 -1.50 -7.79 9.00
CA LEU A 78 -1.85 -7.02 10.20
C LEU A 78 -3.05 -7.59 10.95
N LEU A 79 -3.96 -8.28 10.25
CA LEU A 79 -5.19 -8.85 10.82
C LEU A 79 -4.91 -10.19 11.50
N ASP A 80 -4.34 -11.16 10.80
CA ASP A 80 -4.03 -12.48 11.37
C ASP A 80 -2.73 -12.54 12.17
N LYS A 81 -1.88 -11.48 12.05
CA LYS A 81 -0.61 -11.32 12.79
C LYS A 81 0.44 -12.38 12.50
N ILE A 82 0.36 -13.00 11.32
CA ILE A 82 1.27 -14.06 10.88
C ILE A 82 2.33 -13.48 9.94
N LEU A 83 3.58 -13.80 10.23
CA LEU A 83 4.73 -13.51 9.39
C LEU A 83 4.98 -14.69 8.44
N ARG A 84 4.86 -14.45 7.14
CA ARG A 84 5.00 -15.45 6.08
C ARG A 84 6.28 -15.23 5.30
N VAL A 85 7.11 -16.26 5.20
CA VAL A 85 8.41 -16.15 4.53
C VAL A 85 8.60 -17.30 3.56
N PRO A 86 8.81 -17.02 2.27
CA PRO A 86 9.23 -18.03 1.32
C PRO A 86 10.69 -18.41 1.54
N ILE A 87 10.95 -19.71 1.69
CA ILE A 87 12.28 -20.28 1.90
C ILE A 87 12.58 -21.38 0.90
N LYS A 88 13.86 -21.69 0.69
CA LYS A 88 14.24 -22.86 -0.10
C LYS A 88 13.81 -24.15 0.60
N LYS A 89 13.18 -25.05 -0.14
CA LYS A 89 12.75 -26.36 0.35
C LYS A 89 13.92 -27.12 0.99
N ASN A 90 13.68 -27.69 2.19
CA ASN A 90 14.65 -28.41 3.00
C ASN A 90 15.83 -27.57 3.54
N GLN A 91 15.71 -26.28 3.57
CA GLN A 91 16.71 -25.39 4.18
C GLN A 91 16.61 -25.47 5.71
N LYS A 92 17.79 -25.52 6.37
CA LYS A 92 17.87 -25.57 7.85
C LYS A 92 18.14 -24.21 8.50
N LYS A 93 18.57 -23.24 7.70
CA LYS A 93 18.89 -21.87 8.14
C LYS A 93 18.51 -20.92 7.05
N LEU A 94 17.96 -19.79 7.42
CA LEU A 94 17.68 -18.70 6.50
C LEU A 94 18.98 -18.20 5.86
N ASN A 95 18.95 -17.99 4.56
CA ASN A 95 20.03 -17.32 3.83
C ASN A 95 20.00 -15.80 4.11
N LEU A 96 20.99 -15.04 3.62
CA LEU A 96 21.09 -13.60 3.94
C LEU A 96 19.91 -12.79 3.40
N TYR A 97 19.38 -13.12 2.22
CA TYR A 97 18.19 -12.49 1.67
C TYR A 97 16.95 -12.82 2.51
N GLU A 98 16.72 -14.08 2.83
CA GLU A 98 15.58 -14.48 3.66
C GLU A 98 15.65 -13.87 5.07
N GLN A 99 16.86 -13.66 5.62
CA GLN A 99 17.04 -12.95 6.89
C GLN A 99 16.66 -11.47 6.77
N SER A 100 17.00 -10.80 5.67
CA SER A 100 16.60 -9.40 5.48
C SER A 100 15.09 -9.26 5.34
N VAL A 101 14.44 -10.18 4.62
CA VAL A 101 12.97 -10.24 4.53
C VAL A 101 12.36 -10.42 5.91
N VAL A 102 12.84 -11.36 6.72
CA VAL A 102 12.36 -11.55 8.10
C VAL A 102 12.55 -10.27 8.93
N VAL A 103 13.67 -9.57 8.80
CA VAL A 103 13.91 -8.31 9.51
C VAL A 103 12.89 -7.24 9.08
N HIS A 104 12.57 -7.14 7.79
CA HIS A 104 11.55 -6.24 7.26
C HIS A 104 10.17 -6.55 7.87
N GLU A 105 9.72 -7.80 7.77
CA GLU A 105 8.41 -8.22 8.25
C GLU A 105 8.29 -8.15 9.79
N LEU A 106 9.38 -8.32 10.52
CA LEU A 106 9.41 -8.10 11.97
C LEU A 106 9.14 -6.63 12.35
N VAL A 107 9.50 -5.68 11.50
CA VAL A 107 9.13 -4.28 11.72
C VAL A 107 7.63 -4.11 11.59
N HIS A 108 6.99 -4.72 10.60
CA HIS A 108 5.53 -4.69 10.46
C HIS A 108 4.83 -5.36 11.65
N SER A 109 5.39 -6.44 12.19
CA SER A 109 4.88 -7.03 13.42
C SER A 109 4.97 -6.07 14.63
N LEU A 110 6.07 -5.31 14.77
CA LEU A 110 6.18 -4.27 15.79
C LEU A 110 5.17 -3.14 15.57
N GLN A 111 4.97 -2.73 14.33
CA GLN A 111 3.97 -1.72 13.96
C GLN A 111 2.56 -2.18 14.34
N GLY A 112 2.19 -3.40 13.99
CA GLY A 112 0.90 -3.98 14.37
C GLY A 112 0.68 -4.07 15.88
N GLN A 113 1.75 -4.29 16.66
CA GLN A 113 1.67 -4.37 18.12
C GLN A 113 1.61 -2.99 18.81
N HIS A 114 2.07 -1.93 18.17
CA HIS A 114 2.27 -0.62 18.81
C HIS A 114 1.44 0.52 18.24
N PHE A 115 1.03 0.45 16.97
CA PHE A 115 0.39 1.59 16.30
C PHE A 115 -1.12 1.43 16.08
N ALA A 116 -1.74 0.41 16.68
CA ALA A 116 -3.17 0.11 16.57
C ALA A 116 -3.63 0.03 15.08
N THR A 117 -2.83 -0.63 14.25
CA THR A 117 -3.05 -0.73 12.82
C THR A 117 -4.38 -1.39 12.45
N ASP A 118 -4.81 -2.38 13.22
CA ASP A 118 -6.12 -3.00 13.13
C ASP A 118 -7.26 -1.98 13.29
N LYS A 119 -7.17 -1.11 14.30
CA LYS A 119 -8.22 -0.13 14.59
C LYS A 119 -8.34 0.97 13.56
N TRP A 120 -7.22 1.55 13.10
CA TRP A 120 -7.32 2.59 12.08
C TRP A 120 -7.76 2.04 10.73
N TYR A 121 -7.45 0.78 10.43
CA TYR A 121 -7.95 0.10 9.24
C TYR A 121 -9.48 -0.11 9.33
N GLU A 122 -9.97 -0.69 10.44
CA GLU A 122 -11.39 -0.85 10.71
C GLU A 122 -12.15 0.49 10.66
N GLU A 123 -11.59 1.57 11.23
CA GLU A 123 -12.23 2.89 11.19
C GLU A 123 -12.27 3.49 9.78
N MET A 124 -11.24 3.27 8.95
CA MET A 124 -11.26 3.69 7.55
C MET A 124 -12.30 2.90 6.74
N ASP A 125 -12.41 1.61 7.00
CA ASP A 125 -13.39 0.74 6.37
C ASP A 125 -14.83 1.11 6.76
N ASP A 126 -15.09 1.31 8.05
CA ASP A 126 -16.40 1.76 8.57
C ASP A 126 -16.85 3.10 7.98
N LEU A 127 -15.91 3.98 7.65
CA LEU A 127 -16.18 5.30 7.07
C LEU A 127 -16.13 5.31 5.53
N ASP A 128 -15.75 4.20 4.91
CA ASP A 128 -15.44 4.12 3.47
C ASP A 128 -14.44 5.21 3.03
N ASP A 129 -13.47 5.53 3.91
CA ASP A 129 -12.46 6.58 3.70
C ASP A 129 -11.03 6.04 3.80
N PHE A 130 -10.49 5.62 2.69
CA PHE A 130 -9.12 5.13 2.57
C PHE A 130 -8.10 6.22 2.20
N THR A 131 -8.42 7.49 2.33
CA THR A 131 -7.55 8.63 1.99
C THR A 131 -6.19 8.57 2.71
N TYR A 132 -6.18 8.11 3.96
CA TYR A 132 -4.97 8.00 4.78
C TYR A 132 -4.16 6.73 4.51
N TYR A 133 -4.78 5.69 3.97
CA TYR A 133 -4.16 4.38 3.80
C TYR A 133 -2.81 4.46 3.05
N PRO A 134 -2.72 5.09 1.85
CA PRO A 134 -1.47 5.15 1.11
C PRO A 134 -0.35 5.89 1.84
N GLY A 135 -0.70 6.94 2.58
CA GLY A 135 0.27 7.73 3.35
C GLY A 135 0.83 6.95 4.54
N VAL A 136 -0.04 6.30 5.31
CA VAL A 136 0.36 5.46 6.46
C VAL A 136 1.21 4.29 6.01
N VAL A 137 0.76 3.54 5.01
CA VAL A 137 1.52 2.39 4.46
C VAL A 137 2.88 2.85 3.95
N SER A 138 2.96 4.01 3.28
CA SER A 138 4.25 4.56 2.82
C SER A 138 5.24 4.80 3.97
N LEU A 139 4.78 5.28 5.12
CA LEU A 139 5.66 5.47 6.29
C LEU A 139 5.99 4.14 6.98
N MET A 140 5.04 3.19 7.02
CA MET A 140 5.27 1.86 7.58
C MET A 140 6.34 1.11 6.77
N GLU A 141 6.19 1.07 5.46
CA GLU A 141 7.16 0.49 4.54
C GLU A 141 8.52 1.18 4.65
N ALA A 142 8.54 2.51 4.66
CA ALA A 142 9.78 3.26 4.80
C ALA A 142 10.51 3.01 6.13
N GLN A 143 9.78 2.73 7.21
CA GLN A 143 10.38 2.33 8.48
C GLN A 143 11.00 0.94 8.39
N ALA A 144 10.30 -0.02 7.78
CA ALA A 144 10.78 -1.37 7.56
C ALA A 144 12.03 -1.39 6.66
N GLU A 145 11.98 -0.69 5.54
CA GLU A 145 13.11 -0.45 4.63
C GLU A 145 14.33 0.18 5.34
N TYR A 146 14.09 1.15 6.21
CA TYR A 146 15.19 1.77 6.98
C TYR A 146 15.88 0.78 7.90
N VAL A 147 15.12 -0.08 8.60
CA VAL A 147 15.67 -1.08 9.52
C VAL A 147 16.37 -2.19 8.74
N GLU A 148 15.75 -2.70 7.69
CA GLU A 148 16.38 -3.67 6.78
C GLU A 148 17.69 -3.12 6.19
N GLY A 149 17.66 -1.87 5.73
CA GLY A 149 18.84 -1.18 5.20
C GLY A 149 19.96 -1.02 6.24
N LYS A 150 19.64 -0.89 7.54
CA LYS A 150 20.63 -0.92 8.62
C LYS A 150 21.19 -2.33 8.84
N TRP A 151 20.34 -3.35 8.76
CA TRP A 151 20.75 -4.74 8.88
C TRP A 151 21.69 -5.14 7.73
N THR A 152 21.27 -4.95 6.50
CA THR A 152 22.07 -5.28 5.30
C THR A 152 23.28 -4.37 5.14
N GLY A 153 23.22 -3.15 5.64
CA GLY A 153 24.34 -2.21 5.66
C GLY A 153 25.52 -2.66 6.55
N ALA A 154 25.27 -3.60 7.49
CA ALA A 154 26.32 -4.23 8.30
C ALA A 154 27.05 -5.37 7.59
N TYR A 155 26.58 -5.82 6.42
CA TYR A 155 27.23 -6.86 5.64
C TYR A 155 28.58 -6.38 5.11
N ASP A 156 29.59 -7.22 5.22
CA ASP A 156 30.85 -7.01 4.52
C ASP A 156 30.69 -7.21 3.01
N GLU A 157 31.76 -7.03 2.23
CA GLU A 157 31.70 -7.14 0.77
C GLU A 157 31.35 -8.57 0.32
N TYR A 158 31.81 -9.59 1.01
CA TYR A 158 31.51 -11.00 0.71
C TYR A 158 30.04 -11.32 1.01
N ASP A 159 29.54 -10.90 2.16
CA ASP A 159 28.14 -11.09 2.56
C ASP A 159 27.19 -10.36 1.59
N ARG A 160 27.56 -9.16 1.16
CA ARG A 160 26.77 -8.38 0.18
C ARG A 160 26.71 -9.06 -1.19
N GLN A 161 27.82 -9.62 -1.67
CA GLN A 161 27.82 -10.39 -2.92
C GLN A 161 26.97 -11.66 -2.77
N THR A 162 27.08 -12.33 -1.64
CA THR A 162 26.30 -13.53 -1.30
C THR A 162 24.80 -13.19 -1.24
N TYR A 163 24.41 -12.13 -0.54
CA TYR A 163 23.04 -11.62 -0.47
C TYR A 163 22.47 -11.37 -1.86
N ASN A 164 23.15 -10.60 -2.71
CA ASN A 164 22.69 -10.31 -4.06
C ASN A 164 22.48 -11.57 -4.92
N SER A 165 23.29 -12.60 -4.71
CA SER A 165 23.18 -13.88 -5.42
C SER A 165 22.01 -14.76 -4.94
N GLN A 166 21.46 -14.43 -3.76
CA GLN A 166 20.37 -15.17 -3.13
C GLN A 166 19.00 -14.56 -3.40
N ILE A 167 18.94 -13.32 -3.90
CA ILE A 167 17.69 -12.68 -4.32
C ILE A 167 17.03 -13.56 -5.39
N PRO A 168 15.79 -13.99 -5.20
CA PRO A 168 15.08 -14.80 -6.18
C PRO A 168 14.97 -14.08 -7.53
N ASN A 169 15.36 -14.77 -8.60
CA ASN A 169 15.13 -14.26 -9.95
C ASN A 169 13.74 -14.70 -10.41
N ILE A 170 12.73 -13.89 -10.13
CA ILE A 170 11.36 -14.14 -10.53
C ILE A 170 11.07 -13.33 -11.79
N THR A 171 10.64 -14.01 -12.82
CA THR A 171 10.13 -13.37 -14.04
C THR A 171 8.61 -13.36 -13.96
N CYS A 172 8.04 -12.23 -13.61
CA CYS A 172 6.60 -12.03 -13.75
C CYS A 172 6.24 -12.01 -15.23
N ARG A 173 5.30 -12.88 -15.63
CA ARG A 173 4.87 -13.05 -17.03
C ARG A 173 3.67 -12.20 -17.37
N VAL A 174 3.05 -11.59 -16.38
CA VAL A 174 1.90 -10.71 -16.54
C VAL A 174 2.33 -9.26 -16.35
N SER A 175 1.67 -8.37 -17.05
CA SER A 175 1.83 -6.94 -16.89
C SER A 175 0.46 -6.36 -16.59
N LEU A 176 0.32 -5.78 -15.41
CA LEU A 176 -0.87 -5.02 -15.04
C LEU A 176 -0.86 -3.65 -15.71
N PRO A 177 -2.01 -3.00 -15.85
CA PRO A 177 -2.08 -1.58 -16.19
C PRO A 177 -1.16 -0.75 -15.27
N SER A 178 -0.59 0.32 -15.82
CA SER A 178 0.47 1.09 -15.16
C SER A 178 0.09 1.62 -13.78
N TYR A 179 -1.15 1.98 -13.57
CA TYR A 179 -1.65 2.53 -12.30
C TYR A 179 -1.52 1.54 -11.13
N PHE A 180 -1.54 0.23 -11.36
CA PHE A 180 -1.31 -0.77 -10.29
C PHE A 180 0.08 -0.72 -9.66
N TYR A 181 1.05 -0.13 -10.35
CA TYR A 181 2.41 0.01 -9.82
C TYR A 181 2.63 1.31 -9.05
N ILE A 182 1.67 2.23 -9.08
CA ILE A 182 1.80 3.54 -8.42
C ILE A 182 1.86 3.42 -6.91
N PRO A 183 1.02 2.60 -6.23
CA PRO A 183 1.14 2.40 -4.79
C PRO A 183 2.53 1.92 -4.38
N ALA A 184 3.08 0.93 -5.07
CA ALA A 184 4.44 0.46 -4.80
C ALA A 184 5.49 1.57 -4.98
N GLN A 185 5.32 2.45 -5.98
CA GLN A 185 6.21 3.60 -6.15
C GLN A 185 6.06 4.60 -5.01
N LEU A 186 4.83 4.87 -4.57
CA LEU A 186 4.57 5.73 -3.43
C LEU A 186 5.25 5.17 -2.17
N TYR A 187 5.07 3.90 -1.88
CA TYR A 187 5.59 3.24 -0.69
C TYR A 187 7.11 3.19 -0.67
N TYR A 188 7.73 2.73 -1.75
CA TYR A 188 9.17 2.43 -1.79
C TYR A 188 10.05 3.53 -2.38
N ASN A 189 9.50 4.49 -3.13
CA ASN A 189 10.29 5.58 -3.69
C ASN A 189 10.07 6.92 -2.99
N PHE A 190 8.82 7.27 -2.67
CA PHE A 190 8.48 8.56 -2.08
C PHE A 190 8.40 8.48 -0.55
N GLY A 191 7.78 7.45 0.03
CA GLY A 191 7.69 7.26 1.48
C GLY A 191 9.03 7.38 2.21
N PRO A 192 10.13 6.77 1.73
CA PRO A 192 11.45 6.90 2.32
C PRO A 192 11.99 8.34 2.35
N VAL A 193 11.52 9.23 1.48
CA VAL A 193 11.93 10.64 1.48
C VAL A 193 11.36 11.36 2.70
N LEU A 194 10.04 11.23 2.93
CA LEU A 194 9.39 11.79 4.12
C LEU A 194 9.94 11.15 5.40
N ALA A 195 10.05 9.83 5.46
CA ALA A 195 10.59 9.13 6.62
C ALA A 195 12.00 9.61 6.99
N LYS A 196 12.89 9.80 6.02
CA LYS A 196 14.23 10.35 6.25
C LYS A 196 14.21 11.77 6.80
N GLN A 197 13.27 12.62 6.34
CA GLN A 197 13.13 13.97 6.88
C GLN A 197 12.64 13.95 8.34
N ILE A 198 11.65 13.11 8.64
CA ILE A 198 11.15 12.91 10.01
C ILE A 198 12.28 12.41 10.92
N ILE A 199 13.01 11.37 10.50
CA ILE A 199 14.14 10.81 11.27
C ILE A 199 15.26 11.83 11.47
N LYS A 200 15.55 12.66 10.47
CA LYS A 200 16.55 13.73 10.59
C LYS A 200 16.18 14.76 11.64
N ASN A 201 14.89 15.09 11.79
CA ASN A 201 14.39 16.10 12.71
C ASN A 201 14.20 15.58 14.13
N GLY A 202 13.88 14.30 14.33
CA GLY A 202 13.54 13.75 15.64
C GLY A 202 13.94 12.28 15.85
N LYS A 203 14.87 11.77 15.04
CA LYS A 203 15.30 10.36 15.04
C LYS A 203 14.15 9.40 14.74
N MET A 204 14.36 8.12 14.98
CA MET A 204 13.34 7.08 14.81
C MET A 204 12.12 7.28 15.69
N GLU A 205 12.29 7.89 16.87
CA GLU A 205 11.19 8.20 17.78
C GLU A 205 10.14 9.13 17.14
N ALA A 206 10.58 10.11 16.35
CA ALA A 206 9.64 11.00 15.64
C ALA A 206 8.84 10.24 14.56
N LEU A 207 9.43 9.25 13.89
CA LEU A 207 8.70 8.42 12.96
C LEU A 207 7.68 7.51 13.66
N ASN A 208 8.06 6.93 14.80
CA ASN A 208 7.13 6.19 15.65
C ASN A 208 5.96 7.09 16.09
N ILE A 209 6.24 8.33 16.52
CA ILE A 209 5.19 9.28 16.90
C ILE A 209 4.25 9.59 15.74
N ALA A 210 4.77 9.76 14.52
CA ALA A 210 3.95 10.03 13.35
C ALA A 210 2.95 8.89 13.05
N LEU A 211 3.38 7.64 13.25
CA LEU A 211 2.52 6.45 13.09
C LEU A 211 1.60 6.21 14.30
N TYR A 212 2.00 6.71 15.49
CA TYR A 212 1.27 6.50 16.73
C TYR A 212 0.18 7.55 16.99
N ARG A 213 0.19 8.68 16.28
CA ARG A 213 -0.73 9.81 16.48
C ARG A 213 -2.20 9.41 16.46
N TYR A 214 -2.56 8.46 15.59
CA TYR A 214 -3.92 7.97 15.46
C TYR A 214 -4.55 7.59 16.82
N ILE A 215 -3.81 6.89 17.68
CA ILE A 215 -4.32 6.40 18.98
C ILE A 215 -4.84 7.53 19.87
N ASN A 216 -4.24 8.71 19.77
CA ASN A 216 -4.56 9.83 20.63
C ASN A 216 -5.42 10.90 19.94
N ASP A 217 -5.25 11.08 18.65
CA ASP A 217 -5.70 12.27 17.92
C ASP A 217 -6.62 11.94 16.73
N GLY A 218 -6.84 10.65 16.41
CA GLY A 218 -7.74 10.18 15.36
C GLY A 218 -7.14 10.15 13.96
N LEU A 219 -7.92 9.67 12.97
CA LEU A 219 -7.50 9.45 11.58
C LEU A 219 -6.90 10.69 10.92
N ASN A 220 -7.48 11.86 11.13
CA ASN A 220 -7.06 13.12 10.51
C ASN A 220 -5.65 13.58 10.89
N THR A 221 -4.96 12.87 11.77
CA THR A 221 -3.57 13.12 12.12
C THR A 221 -2.58 12.23 11.38
N LEU A 222 -3.08 11.24 10.66
CA LEU A 222 -2.29 10.34 9.84
C LEU A 222 -1.83 11.03 8.54
N PRO A 223 -0.71 10.60 7.96
CA PRO A 223 -0.27 11.14 6.68
C PRO A 223 -1.18 10.66 5.55
N THR A 224 -1.43 11.55 4.60
CA THR A 224 -2.08 11.24 3.33
C THR A 224 -1.05 11.03 2.22
N SER A 225 -1.49 10.61 1.03
CA SER A 225 -0.61 10.52 -0.16
C SER A 225 0.03 11.86 -0.53
N GLU A 226 -0.65 12.99 -0.26
CA GLU A 226 -0.11 14.32 -0.51
C GLU A 226 1.13 14.60 0.34
N HIS A 227 1.11 14.28 1.62
CA HIS A 227 2.29 14.39 2.50
C HIS A 227 3.48 13.55 2.03
N ILE A 228 3.21 12.44 1.33
CA ILE A 228 4.26 11.60 0.78
C ILE A 228 4.87 12.22 -0.48
N TYR A 229 4.03 12.82 -1.34
CA TYR A 229 4.49 13.48 -2.55
C TYR A 229 5.13 14.85 -2.28
N ASP A 230 4.61 15.58 -1.29
CA ASP A 230 5.18 16.85 -0.80
C ASP A 230 5.46 16.79 0.71
N PRO A 231 6.63 16.26 1.10
CA PRO A 231 6.99 16.13 2.51
C PRO A 231 7.04 17.44 3.31
N GLU A 232 7.09 18.61 2.67
CA GLU A 232 7.11 19.90 3.37
C GLU A 232 5.77 20.19 4.02
N ILE A 233 4.66 19.78 3.40
CA ILE A 233 3.29 19.93 3.93
C ILE A 233 3.13 19.19 5.27
N PHE A 234 3.75 18.02 5.42
CA PHE A 234 3.66 17.21 6.65
C PHE A 234 4.11 17.98 7.91
N PHE A 235 4.99 18.96 7.76
CA PHE A 235 5.50 19.77 8.88
C PHE A 235 4.76 21.09 9.09
N THR A 236 3.67 21.32 8.35
CA THR A 236 2.77 22.46 8.52
C THR A 236 1.57 22.09 9.40
N ASP A 237 0.68 23.06 9.62
CA ASP A 237 -0.62 22.82 10.28
C ASP A 237 -1.71 22.45 9.26
N GLU A 238 -1.35 22.23 7.99
CA GLU A 238 -2.25 21.80 6.94
C GLU A 238 -2.80 20.42 7.25
N ARG A 239 -4.10 20.25 7.06
CA ARG A 239 -4.81 19.01 7.32
C ARG A 239 -5.62 18.67 6.09
N TYR A 240 -5.89 17.37 5.93
CA TYR A 240 -6.83 16.91 4.92
C TYR A 240 -8.21 17.55 5.17
N GLU A 241 -8.76 18.13 4.12
CA GLU A 241 -10.14 18.63 4.08
C GLU A 241 -10.88 17.87 2.98
N GLU A 242 -11.93 17.15 3.36
CA GLU A 242 -12.77 16.45 2.41
C GLU A 242 -13.44 17.44 1.45
N ILE A 243 -13.35 17.17 0.15
CA ILE A 243 -14.02 17.95 -0.88
C ILE A 243 -15.41 17.38 -1.11
N LEU A 244 -16.42 18.04 -0.58
CA LEU A 244 -17.81 17.66 -0.80
C LEU A 244 -18.37 18.36 -2.04
N ILE A 245 -18.93 17.57 -2.97
CA ILE A 245 -19.70 18.07 -4.10
C ILE A 245 -21.18 17.89 -3.78
N GLU A 246 -21.98 18.96 -3.91
CA GLU A 246 -23.44 18.85 -3.77
C GLU A 246 -23.99 17.85 -4.81
N SER A 247 -24.90 16.96 -4.36
CA SER A 247 -25.60 16.05 -5.25
C SER A 247 -26.48 16.84 -6.21
N VAL A 248 -26.35 16.53 -7.49
CA VAL A 248 -27.18 17.13 -8.56
C VAL A 248 -28.26 16.12 -8.93
N GLU A 249 -29.50 16.51 -8.87
CA GLU A 249 -30.58 15.68 -9.42
C GLU A 249 -30.47 15.65 -10.95
N VAL A 250 -30.22 14.43 -11.50
CA VAL A 250 -30.19 14.20 -12.94
C VAL A 250 -31.44 13.42 -13.32
N GLU A 251 -32.31 14.03 -14.18
CA GLU A 251 -33.56 13.39 -14.59
C GLU A 251 -33.31 12.04 -15.29
N GLY A 252 -33.92 10.97 -14.77
CA GLY A 252 -33.77 9.63 -15.31
C GLY A 252 -32.56 8.84 -14.79
N TYR A 253 -31.78 9.40 -13.84
CA TYR A 253 -30.61 8.75 -13.26
C TYR A 253 -30.70 8.72 -11.73
N ALA A 254 -30.16 7.67 -11.13
CA ALA A 254 -29.93 7.58 -9.68
C ALA A 254 -28.44 7.73 -9.39
N LEU A 255 -28.12 8.43 -8.31
CA LEU A 255 -26.75 8.39 -7.75
C LEU A 255 -26.50 6.98 -7.22
N VAL A 256 -25.47 6.33 -7.68
CA VAL A 256 -25.10 4.97 -7.27
C VAL A 256 -23.81 4.93 -6.47
N ASP A 257 -22.94 5.93 -6.68
CA ASP A 257 -21.67 6.00 -5.97
C ASP A 257 -21.12 7.42 -5.97
N GLU A 258 -20.37 7.78 -4.93
CA GLU A 258 -19.66 9.06 -4.81
C GLU A 258 -18.40 8.88 -3.96
N GLY A 259 -17.39 9.71 -4.21
CA GLY A 259 -16.15 9.65 -3.45
C GLY A 259 -15.26 10.87 -3.64
N SER A 260 -14.21 10.92 -2.84
CA SER A 260 -13.14 11.91 -2.97
C SER A 260 -11.91 11.31 -3.62
N LEU A 261 -11.16 12.16 -4.32
CA LEU A 261 -9.91 11.83 -4.98
C LEU A 261 -8.77 12.49 -4.24
N GLY A 262 -7.85 11.70 -3.71
CA GLY A 262 -6.59 12.20 -3.17
C GLY A 262 -5.54 12.44 -4.27
N SER A 263 -4.39 12.96 -3.87
CA SER A 263 -3.26 13.19 -4.78
C SER A 263 -2.81 11.92 -5.49
N LEU A 264 -2.94 10.75 -4.85
CA LEU A 264 -2.59 9.46 -5.45
C LEU A 264 -3.49 9.14 -6.65
N ASP A 265 -4.80 9.33 -6.53
CA ASP A 265 -5.78 9.05 -7.58
C ASP A 265 -5.59 9.99 -8.78
N LEU A 266 -5.27 11.24 -8.51
CA LEU A 266 -4.92 12.19 -9.56
C LEU A 266 -3.64 11.77 -10.31
N VAL A 267 -2.65 11.22 -9.62
CA VAL A 267 -1.46 10.64 -10.28
C VAL A 267 -1.87 9.45 -11.15
N TYR A 268 -2.75 8.56 -10.69
CA TYR A 268 -3.26 7.43 -11.48
C TYR A 268 -3.83 7.88 -12.82
N THR A 269 -4.68 8.89 -12.80
CA THR A 269 -5.39 9.35 -14.00
C THR A 269 -4.49 10.11 -14.97
N MET A 270 -3.45 10.77 -14.49
CA MET A 270 -2.64 11.70 -15.29
C MET A 270 -1.32 11.10 -15.79
N GLN A 271 -0.71 10.14 -15.08
CA GLN A 271 0.69 9.74 -15.34
C GLN A 271 0.94 9.24 -16.76
N ASP A 272 0.01 8.47 -17.33
CA ASP A 272 0.14 7.92 -18.68
C ASP A 272 -0.01 8.99 -19.78
N LYS A 273 -0.62 10.12 -19.45
CA LYS A 273 -0.85 11.23 -20.38
C LYS A 273 0.28 12.25 -20.36
N ILE A 274 0.80 12.58 -19.18
CA ILE A 274 1.78 13.65 -19.02
C ILE A 274 3.10 13.19 -18.39
N GLY A 275 3.23 11.90 -18.06
CA GLY A 275 4.37 11.30 -17.38
C GLY A 275 4.35 11.52 -15.87
N GLN A 276 4.89 10.56 -15.12
CA GLN A 276 4.80 10.48 -13.65
C GLN A 276 5.21 11.78 -12.94
N ARG A 277 6.37 12.35 -13.29
CA ARG A 277 6.85 13.58 -12.63
C ARG A 277 5.89 14.76 -12.77
N ASN A 278 5.30 14.92 -13.96
CA ASN A 278 4.34 15.99 -14.21
C ASN A 278 3.01 15.69 -13.51
N ALA A 279 2.58 14.42 -13.46
CA ALA A 279 1.40 14.00 -12.77
C ALA A 279 1.50 14.27 -11.26
N VAL A 280 2.63 13.90 -10.62
CA VAL A 280 2.88 14.19 -9.19
C VAL A 280 2.84 15.69 -8.93
N ASN A 281 3.56 16.52 -9.75
CA ASN A 281 3.54 17.96 -9.57
C ASN A 281 2.15 18.58 -9.76
N ALA A 282 1.34 18.05 -10.67
CA ALA A 282 -0.02 18.52 -10.89
C ALA A 282 -0.95 18.09 -9.74
N ALA A 283 -0.84 16.85 -9.28
CA ALA A 283 -1.64 16.31 -8.17
C ALA A 283 -1.42 17.10 -6.88
N VAL A 284 -0.17 17.36 -6.52
CA VAL A 284 0.18 18.20 -5.35
C VAL A 284 -0.37 19.62 -5.49
N GLY A 285 -0.33 20.20 -6.71
CA GLY A 285 -0.85 21.55 -6.94
C GLY A 285 -2.39 21.64 -6.96
N ILE A 286 -3.09 20.52 -7.19
CA ILE A 286 -4.55 20.43 -7.18
C ILE A 286 -5.04 20.08 -5.77
N GLY A 287 -4.30 19.24 -5.04
CA GLY A 287 -4.62 18.75 -3.70
C GLY A 287 -5.58 17.57 -3.70
N GLY A 288 -6.68 17.65 -4.39
CA GLY A 288 -7.69 16.59 -4.45
C GLY A 288 -8.85 16.92 -5.36
N GLY A 289 -9.84 16.04 -5.37
CA GLY A 289 -11.08 16.17 -6.15
C GLY A 289 -12.20 15.36 -5.53
N ALA A 290 -13.37 15.40 -6.13
CA ALA A 290 -14.49 14.52 -5.78
C ALA A 290 -15.21 14.11 -7.06
N TRP A 291 -15.93 13.01 -6.99
CA TRP A 291 -16.65 12.43 -8.12
C TRP A 291 -18.00 11.86 -7.69
N LYS A 292 -18.91 11.75 -8.66
CA LYS A 292 -20.21 11.11 -8.47
C LYS A 292 -20.58 10.31 -9.70
N ASP A 293 -20.99 9.09 -9.51
CA ASP A 293 -21.47 8.18 -10.54
C ASP A 293 -23.00 8.08 -10.50
N TYR A 294 -23.60 8.07 -11.67
CA TYR A 294 -25.05 8.00 -11.85
C TYR A 294 -25.43 6.87 -12.79
N GLU A 295 -26.41 6.06 -12.39
CA GLU A 295 -26.96 4.98 -13.20
C GLU A 295 -28.30 5.39 -13.82
N ASP A 296 -28.53 5.00 -15.09
CA ASP A 296 -29.80 5.26 -15.81
C ASP A 296 -30.93 4.42 -15.20
N ASN A 297 -31.98 5.10 -14.77
CA ASN A 297 -33.18 4.48 -14.19
C ASN A 297 -34.15 3.94 -15.25
N SER A 298 -33.81 3.97 -16.54
CA SER A 298 -34.67 3.56 -17.65
C SER A 298 -34.70 2.04 -17.91
N GLY A 299 -34.41 1.20 -16.90
CA GLY A 299 -34.48 -0.26 -16.97
C GLY A 299 -35.87 -0.82 -16.92
#